data_35d7afc83e8f5ced39ba16bb0e5bce75
#
_entry.id   35d7afc83e8f5ced39ba16bb0e5bce75
#
_cell.length_a   1.000
_cell.length_b   1.000
_cell.length_c   1.000
_cell.angle_alpha   90.00
_cell.angle_beta   90.00
_cell.angle_gamma   90.00
#
_symmetry.space_group_name_H-M   'P 1'
#
loop_
_entity.id
_entity.type
_entity.pdbx_description
1 polymer ?
#
loop_
_entity_poly.entity_id
_entity_poly.type
_entity_poly.pdbx_seq_one_letter_code
_entity_poly.pdbx_strand_id
1 'polypeptide(L)'
;MKVTNFAKKFSQLEIMADMAPIIDIPNATYRFSGGGLCADNCVDAGVRLHQAFAAYSTGSWYNPKYTGACRAIVGALTDLGVSEFRTEVPLHGTHLHGVADIVARTSENELVIADLKTTLGDYALPQKPAELLQLASYAVLAGDEPSRLICVRVALRQRRINVFEVDQRIALKLMELIRVEGNSVQVAA
;
A
#
# COMPACT_ATOMS: atom_id res chain seq x y z
N MET A 1 16.74 -1.78 9.55
CA MET A 1 16.72 -1.62 8.05
C MET A 1 15.38 -1.05 7.61
N LYS A 2 15.35 -0.17 6.61
CA LYS A 2 14.08 0.35 6.07
C LYS A 2 13.29 -0.77 5.37
N VAL A 3 11.97 -0.80 5.58
CA VAL A 3 11.06 -1.76 4.95
C VAL A 3 11.21 -1.81 3.42
N THR A 4 11.30 -0.65 2.76
CA THR A 4 11.49 -0.59 1.29
C THR A 4 12.79 -1.25 0.82
N ASN A 5 13.88 -1.15 1.59
CA ASN A 5 15.14 -1.78 1.26
C ASN A 5 15.08 -3.31 1.49
N PHE A 6 14.43 -3.73 2.58
CA PHE A 6 14.15 -5.14 2.84
C PHE A 6 13.35 -5.75 1.69
N ALA A 7 12.22 -5.15 1.35
CA ALA A 7 11.35 -5.63 0.29
C ALA A 7 12.08 -5.77 -1.07
N LYS A 8 12.93 -4.81 -1.43
CA LYS A 8 13.74 -4.90 -2.66
C LYS A 8 14.75 -6.05 -2.62
N LYS A 9 15.41 -6.25 -1.47
CA LYS A 9 16.42 -7.32 -1.31
C LYS A 9 15.79 -8.71 -1.46
N PHE A 10 14.62 -8.91 -0.85
CA PHE A 10 13.98 -10.22 -0.78
C PHE A 10 12.95 -10.49 -1.89
N SER A 11 12.65 -9.50 -2.73
CA SER A 11 11.70 -9.66 -3.86
C SER A 11 12.18 -10.64 -4.96
N GLN A 12 13.44 -11.04 -4.94
CA GLN A 12 14.05 -11.97 -5.90
C GLN A 12 14.04 -13.42 -5.41
N LEU A 13 13.48 -13.70 -4.23
CA LEU A 13 13.37 -15.07 -3.73
C LEU A 13 12.43 -15.89 -4.63
N GLU A 14 12.78 -17.15 -4.86
CA GLU A 14 11.98 -18.09 -5.69
C GLU A 14 10.52 -18.16 -5.24
N ILE A 15 10.25 -18.13 -3.94
CA ILE A 15 8.90 -18.14 -3.38
C ILE A 15 8.04 -16.98 -3.89
N MET A 16 8.66 -15.87 -4.31
CA MET A 16 7.95 -14.72 -4.87
C MET A 16 7.54 -14.93 -6.33
N ALA A 17 8.25 -15.78 -7.08
CA ALA A 17 7.91 -16.11 -8.45
C ALA A 17 6.59 -16.87 -8.54
N ASP A 18 6.32 -17.75 -7.58
CA ASP A 18 5.09 -18.54 -7.51
C ASP A 18 3.86 -17.70 -7.14
N MET A 19 4.07 -16.51 -6.58
CA MET A 19 3.00 -15.61 -6.14
C MET A 19 2.59 -14.58 -7.21
N ALA A 20 3.44 -14.31 -8.20
CA ALA A 20 3.22 -13.27 -9.20
C ALA A 20 1.95 -13.45 -10.06
N PRO A 21 1.53 -14.67 -10.45
CA PRO A 21 0.35 -14.87 -11.31
C PRO A 21 -0.98 -14.58 -10.62
N ILE A 22 -1.02 -14.50 -9.29
CA ILE A 22 -2.25 -14.54 -8.50
C ILE A 22 -2.85 -13.12 -8.31
N ILE A 23 -2.11 -12.06 -8.64
CA ILE A 23 -2.42 -10.69 -8.20
C ILE A 23 -2.64 -9.73 -9.39
N ASP A 24 -2.86 -10.25 -10.58
CA ASP A 24 -2.96 -9.45 -11.80
C ASP A 24 -4.34 -8.82 -12.03
N ILE A 25 -5.37 -9.26 -11.30
CA ILE A 25 -6.74 -8.78 -11.47
C ILE A 25 -7.12 -7.89 -10.28
N PRO A 26 -7.49 -6.63 -10.51
CA PRO A 26 -7.96 -5.78 -9.42
C PRO A 26 -9.30 -6.29 -8.88
N ASN A 27 -9.43 -6.33 -7.55
CA ASN A 27 -10.68 -6.66 -6.88
C ASN A 27 -11.76 -5.63 -7.17
N ALA A 28 -11.38 -4.36 -7.31
CA ALA A 28 -12.28 -3.28 -7.65
C ALA A 28 -11.58 -2.17 -8.46
N THR A 29 -12.37 -1.46 -9.23
CA THR A 29 -11.91 -0.32 -10.03
C THR A 29 -12.84 0.87 -9.84
N TYR A 30 -12.27 2.02 -9.52
CA TYR A 30 -12.99 3.27 -9.33
C TYR A 30 -12.52 4.33 -10.34
N ARG A 31 -13.42 5.23 -10.68
CA ARG A 31 -13.09 6.44 -11.46
C ARG A 31 -13.24 7.67 -10.59
N PHE A 32 -12.43 8.70 -10.86
CA PHE A 32 -12.56 9.98 -10.19
C PHE A 32 -12.60 11.14 -11.18
N SER A 33 -13.25 12.22 -10.77
CA SER A 33 -13.28 13.49 -11.48
C SER A 33 -12.26 14.46 -10.89
N GLY A 34 -11.85 15.48 -11.65
CA GLY A 34 -10.97 16.53 -11.15
C GLY A 34 -9.85 16.88 -12.12
N GLY A 35 -9.15 17.98 -11.83
CA GLY A 35 -8.20 18.63 -12.71
C GLY A 35 -7.10 17.76 -13.25
N GLY A 36 -6.57 18.14 -14.42
CA GLY A 36 -5.42 17.49 -15.03
C GLY A 36 -4.24 17.52 -14.06
N LEU A 37 -3.85 16.34 -13.58
CA LEU A 37 -2.71 16.18 -12.73
C LEU A 37 -1.47 16.22 -13.61
N CYS A 38 -0.93 17.43 -13.80
CA CYS A 38 0.37 17.63 -14.41
C CYS A 38 1.44 17.32 -13.37
N ALA A 39 2.05 16.17 -13.52
CA ALA A 39 3.34 15.89 -12.92
C ALA A 39 4.29 15.54 -14.06
N ASP A 40 5.48 16.12 -14.01
CA ASP A 40 6.49 15.91 -15.05
C ASP A 40 7.05 14.48 -15.00
N ASN A 41 6.96 13.86 -13.82
CA ASN A 41 7.36 12.47 -13.64
C ASN A 41 6.47 11.74 -12.60
N CYS A 42 6.56 10.39 -12.61
CA CYS A 42 5.75 9.54 -11.76
C CYS A 42 6.09 9.66 -10.27
N VAL A 43 7.35 9.92 -9.94
CA VAL A 43 7.81 10.03 -8.55
C VAL A 43 7.21 11.25 -7.90
N ASP A 44 7.30 12.42 -8.54
CA ASP A 44 6.71 13.66 -8.03
C ASP A 44 5.19 13.58 -7.91
N ALA A 45 4.55 12.91 -8.88
CA ALA A 45 3.12 12.66 -8.84
C ALA A 45 2.74 11.82 -7.61
N GLY A 46 3.52 10.78 -7.32
CA GLY A 46 3.36 9.93 -6.14
C GLY A 46 3.49 10.71 -4.86
N VAL A 47 4.61 11.40 -4.66
CA VAL A 47 4.86 12.21 -3.45
C VAL A 47 3.72 13.22 -3.21
N ARG A 48 3.30 13.94 -4.26
CA ARG A 48 2.22 14.94 -4.13
C ARG A 48 0.87 14.31 -3.80
N LEU A 49 0.56 13.12 -4.35
CA LEU A 49 -0.67 12.41 -4.02
C LEU A 49 -0.68 11.96 -2.56
N HIS A 50 0.42 11.35 -2.07
CA HIS A 50 0.54 10.94 -0.67
C HIS A 50 0.37 12.12 0.28
N GLN A 51 1.08 13.23 0.04
CA GLN A 51 0.93 14.46 0.82
C GLN A 51 -0.51 15.00 0.80
N ALA A 52 -1.13 15.02 -0.38
CA ALA A 52 -2.50 15.49 -0.52
C ALA A 52 -3.49 14.57 0.20
N PHE A 53 -3.30 13.26 0.14
CA PHE A 53 -4.17 12.30 0.82
C PHE A 53 -4.00 12.37 2.34
N ALA A 54 -2.79 12.47 2.85
CA ALA A 54 -2.52 12.66 4.27
C ALA A 54 -3.17 13.96 4.81
N ALA A 55 -3.03 15.06 4.07
CA ALA A 55 -3.66 16.32 4.44
C ALA A 55 -5.20 16.26 4.35
N TYR A 56 -5.74 15.60 3.32
CA TYR A 56 -7.18 15.39 3.16
C TYR A 56 -7.76 14.60 4.32
N SER A 57 -7.10 13.52 4.75
CA SER A 57 -7.56 12.65 5.84
C SER A 57 -7.61 13.33 7.20
N THR A 58 -6.78 14.36 7.41
CA THR A 58 -6.73 15.15 8.64
C THR A 58 -7.51 16.47 8.57
N GLY A 59 -8.16 16.75 7.43
CA GLY A 59 -8.84 18.03 7.20
C GLY A 59 -7.87 19.22 7.03
N SER A 60 -6.59 18.96 6.80
CA SER A 60 -5.57 19.98 6.58
C SER A 60 -5.63 20.51 5.13
N TRP A 61 -4.97 21.67 4.90
CA TRP A 61 -4.91 22.20 3.54
C TRP A 61 -4.10 21.31 2.60
N TYR A 62 -4.62 21.10 1.41
CA TYR A 62 -3.97 20.38 0.31
C TYR A 62 -4.35 20.99 -1.04
N ASN A 63 -3.62 20.62 -2.11
CA ASN A 63 -3.93 21.11 -3.43
C ASN A 63 -5.28 20.53 -3.94
N PRO A 64 -6.29 21.35 -4.22
CA PRO A 64 -7.64 20.91 -4.62
C PRO A 64 -7.68 20.01 -5.87
N LYS A 65 -6.65 20.04 -6.71
CA LYS A 65 -6.54 19.15 -7.88
C LYS A 65 -6.58 17.66 -7.51
N TYR A 66 -6.19 17.30 -6.28
CA TYR A 66 -6.19 15.92 -5.81
C TYR A 66 -7.49 15.49 -5.13
N THR A 67 -8.45 16.41 -4.92
CA THR A 67 -9.72 16.12 -4.20
C THR A 67 -10.45 14.92 -4.76
N GLY A 68 -10.56 14.82 -6.10
CA GLY A 68 -11.23 13.68 -6.74
C GLY A 68 -10.57 12.35 -6.46
N ALA A 69 -9.23 12.31 -6.53
CA ALA A 69 -8.46 11.11 -6.20
C ALA A 69 -8.59 10.74 -4.72
N CYS A 70 -8.45 11.71 -3.81
CA CYS A 70 -8.59 11.48 -2.37
C CYS A 70 -9.98 10.93 -2.00
N ARG A 71 -11.05 11.52 -2.54
CA ARG A 71 -12.41 11.01 -2.34
C ARG A 71 -12.59 9.58 -2.86
N ALA A 72 -12.03 9.28 -4.02
CA ALA A 72 -12.13 7.93 -4.58
C ALA A 72 -11.32 6.91 -3.78
N ILE A 73 -10.15 7.29 -3.21
CA ILE A 73 -9.40 6.43 -2.29
C ILE A 73 -10.24 6.14 -1.05
N VAL A 74 -10.82 7.17 -0.42
CA VAL A 74 -11.69 7.00 0.75
C VAL A 74 -12.90 6.13 0.41
N GLY A 75 -13.57 6.38 -0.73
CA GLY A 75 -14.69 5.57 -1.20
C GLY A 75 -14.30 4.09 -1.36
N ALA A 76 -13.14 3.84 -1.99
CA ALA A 76 -12.63 2.49 -2.16
C ALA A 76 -12.35 1.78 -0.81
N LEU A 77 -11.78 2.48 0.17
CA LEU A 77 -11.55 1.95 1.51
C LEU A 77 -12.89 1.68 2.23
N THR A 78 -13.86 2.58 2.10
CA THR A 78 -15.20 2.42 2.68
C THR A 78 -15.92 1.20 2.12
N ASP A 79 -15.87 1.00 0.80
CA ASP A 79 -16.48 -0.17 0.12
C ASP A 79 -15.81 -1.49 0.55
N LEU A 80 -14.57 -1.43 1.02
CA LEU A 80 -13.87 -2.56 1.64
C LEU A 80 -14.20 -2.77 3.13
N GLY A 81 -15.12 -1.98 3.68
CA GLY A 81 -15.53 -2.06 5.08
C GLY A 81 -14.63 -1.32 6.07
N VAL A 82 -13.68 -0.52 5.57
CA VAL A 82 -12.83 0.31 6.45
C VAL A 82 -13.67 1.41 7.08
N SER A 83 -13.69 1.46 8.41
CA SER A 83 -14.42 2.46 9.20
C SER A 83 -13.50 3.56 9.73
N GLU A 84 -12.27 3.22 10.05
CA GLU A 84 -11.27 4.14 10.59
C GLU A 84 -9.92 3.93 9.93
N PHE A 85 -9.22 5.00 9.63
CA PHE A 85 -7.86 4.90 9.11
C PHE A 85 -6.98 6.07 9.54
N ARG A 86 -5.68 5.82 9.57
CA ARG A 86 -4.62 6.81 9.75
C ARG A 86 -3.67 6.73 8.57
N THR A 87 -3.09 7.85 8.19
CA THR A 87 -2.16 7.97 7.08
C THR A 87 -0.75 8.28 7.58
N GLU A 88 0.26 7.92 6.77
CA GLU A 88 1.68 8.19 7.04
C GLU A 88 2.09 7.71 8.45
N VAL A 89 1.73 6.48 8.80
CA VAL A 89 1.92 5.94 10.15
C VAL A 89 3.34 5.41 10.31
N PRO A 90 4.17 6.01 11.18
CA PRO A 90 5.49 5.48 11.47
C PRO A 90 5.39 4.17 12.24
N LEU A 91 6.08 3.15 11.75
CA LEU A 91 6.13 1.83 12.33
C LEU A 91 7.58 1.46 12.64
N HIS A 92 7.81 0.97 13.84
CA HIS A 92 9.13 0.64 14.35
C HIS A 92 9.13 -0.73 15.01
N GLY A 93 10.04 -1.57 14.58
CA GLY A 93 10.38 -2.84 15.22
C GLY A 93 11.87 -2.92 15.50
N THR A 94 12.31 -4.01 16.06
CA THR A 94 13.72 -4.21 16.46
C THR A 94 14.68 -4.06 15.27
N HIS A 95 14.31 -4.58 14.09
CA HIS A 95 15.20 -4.65 12.93
C HIS A 95 14.66 -3.93 11.68
N LEU A 96 13.36 -3.74 11.63
CA LEU A 96 12.68 -3.07 10.53
C LEU A 96 12.02 -1.79 11.03
N HIS A 97 11.95 -0.78 10.16
CA HIS A 97 11.19 0.45 10.39
C HIS A 97 10.74 1.02 9.05
N GLY A 98 9.66 1.76 9.08
CA GLY A 98 9.13 2.43 7.91
C GLY A 98 7.92 3.29 8.23
N VAL A 99 7.31 3.83 7.19
CA VAL A 99 6.07 4.59 7.28
C VAL A 99 5.06 3.89 6.39
N ALA A 100 3.97 3.42 6.98
CA ALA A 100 2.87 2.83 6.22
C ALA A 100 1.95 3.96 5.73
N ASP A 101 1.59 3.91 4.45
CA ASP A 101 0.73 4.94 3.85
C ASP A 101 -0.62 5.00 4.55
N ILE A 102 -1.22 3.83 4.84
CA ILE A 102 -2.51 3.71 5.50
C ILE A 102 -2.48 2.53 6.46
N VAL A 103 -2.84 2.79 7.71
CA VAL A 103 -3.19 1.78 8.72
C VAL A 103 -4.64 2.01 9.11
N ALA A 104 -5.46 0.98 8.97
CA ALA A 104 -6.91 1.10 9.08
C ALA A 104 -7.52 -0.06 9.87
N ARG A 105 -8.78 0.11 10.25
CA ARG A 105 -9.61 -0.96 10.82
C ARG A 105 -10.96 -1.02 10.12
N THR A 106 -11.46 -2.23 9.97
CA THR A 106 -12.84 -2.46 9.52
C THR A 106 -13.82 -2.24 10.68
N SER A 107 -15.12 -2.22 10.36
CA SER A 107 -16.17 -2.22 11.38
C SER A 107 -16.15 -3.44 12.31
N GLU A 108 -15.54 -4.54 11.87
CA GLU A 108 -15.32 -5.78 12.62
C GLU A 108 -13.99 -5.77 13.40
N ASN A 109 -13.32 -4.61 13.44
CA ASN A 109 -12.03 -4.40 14.09
C ASN A 109 -10.85 -5.16 13.46
N GLU A 110 -10.98 -5.65 12.22
CA GLU A 110 -9.87 -6.25 11.49
C GLU A 110 -8.83 -5.19 11.11
N LEU A 111 -7.56 -5.49 11.29
CA LEU A 111 -6.47 -4.63 10.86
C LEU A 111 -6.32 -4.68 9.34
N VAL A 112 -6.22 -3.51 8.73
CA VAL A 112 -5.96 -3.33 7.30
C VAL A 112 -4.70 -2.50 7.12
N ILE A 113 -3.77 -3.00 6.32
CA ILE A 113 -2.60 -2.25 5.86
C ILE A 113 -2.80 -1.96 4.38
N ALA A 114 -2.81 -0.70 4.01
CA ALA A 114 -2.91 -0.33 2.61
C ALA A 114 -1.74 0.56 2.17
N ASP A 115 -1.30 0.35 0.94
CA ASP A 115 -0.18 1.05 0.32
C ASP A 115 -0.66 1.74 -0.96
N LEU A 116 -0.34 3.03 -1.10
CA LEU A 116 -0.70 3.83 -2.25
C LEU A 116 0.41 3.78 -3.31
N LYS A 117 0.07 3.36 -4.50
CA LYS A 117 0.99 3.38 -5.64
C LYS A 117 0.44 4.26 -6.76
N THR A 118 1.26 5.17 -7.23
CA THR A 118 0.90 6.09 -8.31
C THR A 118 1.53 5.67 -9.62
N THR A 119 0.77 5.75 -10.70
CA THR A 119 1.28 5.59 -12.06
C THR A 119 0.80 6.72 -12.97
N LEU A 120 1.65 7.13 -13.89
CA LEU A 120 1.28 8.02 -15.00
C LEU A 120 0.91 7.24 -16.26
N GLY A 121 1.21 5.94 -16.30
CA GLY A 121 0.93 5.07 -17.44
C GLY A 121 -0.56 4.82 -17.66
N ASP A 122 -0.87 4.23 -18.82
CA ASP A 122 -2.24 3.97 -19.22
C ASP A 122 -2.86 2.74 -18.54
N TYR A 123 -2.04 1.98 -17.80
CA TYR A 123 -2.50 0.77 -17.12
C TYR A 123 -2.14 0.78 -15.64
N ALA A 124 -3.08 0.32 -14.84
CA ALA A 124 -2.75 -0.14 -13.51
C ALA A 124 -1.97 -1.44 -13.66
N LEU A 125 -0.67 -1.34 -13.51
CA LEU A 125 0.21 -2.50 -13.56
C LEU A 125 -0.11 -3.45 -12.40
N PRO A 126 0.09 -4.77 -12.60
CA PRO A 126 -0.03 -5.75 -11.53
C PRO A 126 0.91 -5.42 -10.37
N GLN A 127 0.61 -5.95 -9.20
CA GLN A 127 1.45 -5.77 -8.02
C GLN A 127 2.82 -6.41 -8.23
N LYS A 128 3.85 -5.68 -7.82
CA LYS A 128 5.21 -6.20 -7.83
C LYS A 128 5.50 -6.99 -6.55
N PRO A 129 6.32 -8.05 -6.61
CA PRO A 129 6.73 -8.79 -5.41
C PRO A 129 7.24 -7.90 -4.27
N ALA A 130 7.99 -6.85 -4.59
CA ALA A 130 8.48 -5.91 -3.59
C ALA A 130 7.36 -5.11 -2.90
N GLU A 131 6.25 -4.82 -3.60
CA GLU A 131 5.11 -4.12 -3.01
C GLU A 131 4.37 -5.02 -2.01
N LEU A 132 4.26 -6.31 -2.31
CA LEU A 132 3.67 -7.30 -1.40
C LEU A 132 4.50 -7.49 -0.13
N LEU A 133 5.82 -7.61 -0.28
CA LEU A 133 6.73 -7.70 0.86
C LEU A 133 6.71 -6.41 1.70
N GLN A 134 6.54 -5.26 1.07
CA GLN A 134 6.40 -3.99 1.77
C GLN A 134 5.13 -3.97 2.64
N LEU A 135 3.98 -4.34 2.07
CA LEU A 135 2.71 -4.45 2.80
C LEU A 135 2.81 -5.43 3.97
N ALA A 136 3.30 -6.64 3.73
CA ALA A 136 3.44 -7.65 4.76
C ALA A 136 4.44 -7.23 5.86
N SER A 137 5.50 -6.48 5.51
CA SER A 137 6.45 -5.94 6.50
C SER A 137 5.79 -4.91 7.41
N TYR A 138 4.97 -4.03 6.86
CA TYR A 138 4.20 -3.08 7.67
C TYR A 138 3.19 -3.78 8.58
N ALA A 139 2.61 -4.86 8.12
CA ALA A 139 1.71 -5.67 8.90
C ALA A 139 2.40 -6.30 10.12
N VAL A 140 3.56 -6.91 9.91
CA VAL A 140 4.38 -7.47 11.00
C VAL A 140 4.79 -6.37 11.99
N LEU A 141 5.13 -5.18 11.50
CA LEU A 141 5.50 -4.04 12.35
C LEU A 141 4.33 -3.46 13.13
N ALA A 142 3.11 -3.57 12.62
CA ALA A 142 1.91 -3.12 13.33
C ALA A 142 1.55 -4.00 14.55
N GLY A 143 2.19 -5.18 14.67
CA GLY A 143 2.10 -6.02 15.87
C GLY A 143 0.88 -6.94 15.95
N ASP A 144 -0.06 -6.80 15.03
CA ASP A 144 -1.25 -7.63 14.91
C ASP A 144 -1.15 -8.58 13.73
N GLU A 145 -1.93 -9.65 13.71
CA GLU A 145 -2.15 -10.44 12.51
C GLU A 145 -3.14 -9.71 11.62
N PRO A 146 -2.70 -9.08 10.52
CA PRO A 146 -3.61 -8.35 9.67
C PRO A 146 -4.48 -9.33 8.91
N SER A 147 -5.73 -9.04 8.88
CA SER A 147 -6.66 -9.79 8.04
C SER A 147 -6.49 -9.40 6.57
N ARG A 148 -6.08 -8.14 6.30
CA ARG A 148 -6.13 -7.62 4.93
C ARG A 148 -4.93 -6.75 4.56
N LEU A 149 -4.29 -7.10 3.45
CA LEU A 149 -3.22 -6.33 2.82
C LEU A 149 -3.73 -5.79 1.48
N ILE A 150 -3.71 -4.48 1.30
CA ILE A 150 -4.34 -3.81 0.17
C ILE A 150 -3.33 -2.92 -0.56
N CYS A 151 -3.25 -3.02 -1.88
CA CYS A 151 -2.58 -2.06 -2.72
C CYS A 151 -3.62 -1.20 -3.45
N VAL A 152 -3.56 0.10 -3.26
CA VAL A 152 -4.40 1.07 -3.96
C VAL A 152 -3.56 1.74 -5.04
N ARG A 153 -3.77 1.38 -6.28
CA ARG A 153 -3.01 1.91 -7.41
C ARG A 153 -3.79 3.01 -8.11
N VAL A 154 -3.23 4.20 -8.11
CA VAL A 154 -3.84 5.40 -8.69
C VAL A 154 -3.19 5.73 -10.03
N ALA A 155 -3.94 5.52 -11.11
CA ALA A 155 -3.57 5.89 -12.48
C ALA A 155 -4.05 7.32 -12.75
N LEU A 156 -3.18 8.30 -12.55
CA LEU A 156 -3.55 9.71 -12.53
C LEU A 156 -4.07 10.23 -13.89
N ARG A 157 -3.43 9.85 -15.00
CA ARG A 157 -3.86 10.28 -16.34
C ARG A 157 -5.21 9.69 -16.74
N GLN A 158 -5.46 8.45 -16.32
CA GLN A 158 -6.73 7.77 -16.57
C GLN A 158 -7.83 8.14 -15.58
N ARG A 159 -7.49 8.83 -14.50
CA ARG A 159 -8.40 9.14 -13.40
C ARG A 159 -9.06 7.88 -12.85
N ARG A 160 -8.24 6.87 -12.58
CA ARG A 160 -8.67 5.53 -12.23
C ARG A 160 -7.92 5.05 -11.01
N ILE A 161 -8.63 4.35 -10.14
CA ILE A 161 -8.06 3.64 -9.00
C ILE A 161 -8.37 2.16 -9.18
N ASN A 162 -7.34 1.34 -9.07
CA ASN A 162 -7.48 -0.11 -8.97
C ASN A 162 -7.08 -0.53 -7.57
N VAL A 163 -7.89 -1.36 -6.98
CA VAL A 163 -7.68 -1.94 -5.66
C VAL A 163 -7.32 -3.41 -5.84
N PHE A 164 -6.21 -3.80 -5.24
CA PHE A 164 -5.73 -5.17 -5.20
C PHE A 164 -5.65 -5.60 -3.74
N GLU A 165 -6.43 -6.59 -3.38
CA GLU A 165 -6.36 -7.22 -2.07
C GLU A 165 -5.55 -8.51 -2.18
N VAL A 166 -4.59 -8.66 -1.30
CA VAL A 166 -3.75 -9.85 -1.25
C VAL A 166 -4.54 -11.01 -0.66
N ASP A 167 -4.55 -12.16 -1.31
CA ASP A 167 -5.15 -13.37 -0.75
C ASP A 167 -4.59 -13.64 0.66
N GLN A 168 -5.47 -13.96 1.61
CA GLN A 168 -5.10 -14.12 3.01
C GLN A 168 -4.03 -15.18 3.23
N ARG A 169 -4.04 -16.27 2.47
CA ARG A 169 -3.03 -17.33 2.57
C ARG A 169 -1.66 -16.82 2.14
N ILE A 170 -1.62 -15.98 1.10
CA ILE A 170 -0.40 -15.34 0.62
C ILE A 170 0.08 -14.33 1.66
N ALA A 171 -0.80 -13.51 2.21
CA ALA A 171 -0.48 -12.55 3.24
C ALA A 171 0.20 -13.22 4.45
N LEU A 172 -0.38 -14.31 4.96
CA LEU A 172 0.17 -15.06 6.09
C LEU A 172 1.56 -15.65 5.78
N LYS A 173 1.75 -16.25 4.59
CA LYS A 173 3.05 -16.77 4.17
C LYS A 173 4.12 -15.67 4.07
N LEU A 174 3.75 -14.52 3.54
CA LEU A 174 4.66 -13.37 3.45
C LEU A 174 5.06 -12.85 4.83
N MET A 175 4.11 -12.75 5.75
CA MET A 175 4.37 -12.32 7.12
C MET A 175 5.28 -13.29 7.86
N GLU A 176 5.06 -14.60 7.69
CA GLU A 176 5.92 -15.63 8.26
C GLU A 176 7.35 -15.52 7.71
N LEU A 177 7.51 -15.38 6.40
CA LEU A 177 8.80 -15.15 5.77
C LEU A 177 9.52 -13.93 6.38
N ILE A 178 8.82 -12.83 6.57
CA ILE A 178 9.39 -11.62 7.14
C ILE A 178 9.81 -11.81 8.61
N ARG A 179 9.03 -12.54 9.39
CA ARG A 179 9.40 -12.88 10.79
C ARG A 179 10.66 -13.71 10.85
N VAL A 180 10.80 -14.72 9.98
CA VAL A 180 11.98 -15.58 9.89
C VAL A 180 13.21 -14.79 9.41
N GLU A 181 13.09 -14.09 8.31
CA GLU A 181 14.20 -13.33 7.71
C GLU A 181 14.56 -12.08 8.53
N GLY A 182 13.59 -11.45 9.16
CA GLY A 182 13.82 -10.34 10.08
C GLY A 182 14.63 -10.76 11.30
N ASN A 183 14.49 -12.01 11.77
CA ASN A 183 15.27 -12.58 12.85
C ASN A 183 16.66 -13.06 12.37
N SER A 184 16.79 -13.55 11.13
CA SER A 184 18.07 -14.03 10.59
C SER A 184 19.08 -12.90 10.33
N VAL A 185 18.63 -11.67 10.12
CA VAL A 185 19.48 -10.48 10.04
C VAL A 185 20.23 -10.19 11.37
N GLN A 186 19.78 -10.76 12.49
CA GLN A 186 20.47 -10.66 13.78
C GLN A 186 21.79 -11.44 13.84
N VAL A 187 21.92 -12.54 13.10
CA VAL A 187 23.05 -13.47 13.25
C VAL A 187 24.27 -13.04 12.42
N ALA A 188 24.12 -12.10 11.51
CA ALA A 188 25.15 -11.65 10.56
C ALA A 188 25.72 -10.24 10.85
N ALA A 189 25.35 -9.63 11.97
CA ALA A 189 25.84 -8.31 12.42
C ALA A 189 26.70 -8.44 13.68
#